data_404d8c31b8ec3934cb156daa4c63677d
#
_entry.id   404d8c31b8ec3934cb156daa4c63677d
#
_cell.length_a   1.000
_cell.length_b   1.000
_cell.length_c   1.000
_cell.angle_alpha   90.00
_cell.angle_beta   90.00
_cell.angle_gamma   90.00
#
_symmetry.space_group_name_H-M   'P 1'
#
loop_
_entity.id
_entity.type
_entity.pdbx_description
1 polymer ?
#
loop_
_entity_poly.entity_id
_entity_poly.type
_entity_poly.pdbx_seq_one_letter_code
_entity_poly.pdbx_strand_id
1 'polypeptide(L)'
;MANNRKAAIKRLKNLVFTPKSEIGKFRENIEKEFSSVFLPNRVEHTEETINGVVCDVLTPEVYASDRVMVYVHGGSFIGGSRKSWRVFCASLAHASSTKIIVPEIRLAPEHPFPAALDDVKLVIKALYPNEPNIIVAGDASGASIALSLVLSLKEAARNKIYGILLFSPWLDFSAEAPIYHDKKLKDELLSPDAMRRTGNMYTYTSNLTNPHVSPQYMLPNMLEGFPNVYIQMGEKEIIINETKKFCMLLRSAHVPYTLDIWPDMMHMFQFAEEFLEDSHLAIDKVGKFIKDNGFNRDVFAEG
;
A
#
# COMPACT_ATOMS: atom_id res chain seq x y z
N MET A 1 -12.91 22.44 11.29
CA MET A 1 -12.02 21.98 10.19
C MET A 1 -10.52 22.11 10.55
N ALA A 2 -9.95 23.27 10.82
CA ALA A 2 -8.50 23.41 11.11
C ALA A 2 -7.97 22.59 12.30
N ASN A 3 -8.74 22.41 13.38
CA ASN A 3 -8.35 21.58 14.52
C ASN A 3 -8.28 20.08 14.18
N ASN A 4 -9.21 19.59 13.37
CA ASN A 4 -9.27 18.19 12.95
C ASN A 4 -8.08 17.85 12.05
N ARG A 5 -7.71 18.75 11.10
CA ARG A 5 -6.52 18.57 10.27
C ARG A 5 -5.23 18.48 11.10
N LYS A 6 -5.07 19.34 12.12
CA LYS A 6 -3.90 19.28 13.02
C LYS A 6 -3.85 17.97 13.80
N ALA A 7 -4.99 17.46 14.25
CA ALA A 7 -5.09 16.18 14.94
C ALA A 7 -4.74 15.02 14.01
N ALA A 8 -5.26 15.03 12.78
CA ALA A 8 -4.93 14.08 11.73
C ALA A 8 -3.42 14.04 11.45
N ILE A 9 -2.79 15.19 11.20
CA ILE A 9 -1.34 15.29 10.96
C ILE A 9 -0.55 14.76 12.16
N LYS A 10 -0.96 15.10 13.39
CA LYS A 10 -0.28 14.61 14.60
C LYS A 10 -0.33 13.08 14.69
N ARG A 11 -1.49 12.47 14.37
CA ARG A 11 -1.64 11.00 14.35
C ARG A 11 -0.80 10.38 13.24
N LEU A 12 -0.93 10.88 12.02
CA LEU A 12 -0.24 10.35 10.84
C LEU A 12 1.30 10.45 10.95
N LYS A 13 1.84 11.39 11.74
CA LYS A 13 3.28 11.44 12.04
C LYS A 13 3.82 10.19 12.70
N ASN A 14 2.97 9.38 13.36
CA ASN A 14 3.39 8.11 13.94
C ASN A 14 3.57 7.01 12.89
N LEU A 15 2.98 7.14 11.70
CA LEU A 15 3.18 6.22 10.56
C LEU A 15 4.48 6.49 9.78
N VAL A 16 5.12 7.62 10.03
CA VAL A 16 6.23 8.08 9.21
C VAL A 16 7.53 8.09 10.01
N PHE A 17 8.54 7.42 9.47
CA PHE A 17 9.88 7.46 10.03
C PHE A 17 10.50 8.85 9.83
N THR A 18 11.20 9.37 10.86
CA THR A 18 11.87 10.66 10.78
C THR A 18 13.39 10.50 10.83
N PRO A 19 14.20 11.48 10.37
CA PRO A 19 15.65 11.36 10.39
C PRO A 19 16.23 11.15 11.80
N LYS A 20 15.49 11.59 12.83
CA LYS A 20 15.91 11.50 14.25
C LYS A 20 15.30 10.29 14.98
N SER A 21 14.46 9.51 14.31
CA SER A 21 13.79 8.36 14.94
C SER A 21 14.75 7.20 15.14
N GLU A 22 14.64 6.56 16.30
CA GLU A 22 15.14 5.21 16.58
C GLU A 22 14.13 4.19 16.06
N ILE A 23 14.59 3.08 15.45
CA ILE A 23 13.70 2.08 14.83
C ILE A 23 12.77 1.47 15.88
N GLY A 24 13.28 1.05 17.03
CA GLY A 24 12.48 0.48 18.11
C GLY A 24 11.37 1.43 18.56
N LYS A 25 11.71 2.71 18.76
CA LYS A 25 10.74 3.74 19.16
C LYS A 25 9.69 4.03 18.08
N PHE A 26 10.09 4.01 16.82
CA PHE A 26 9.16 4.15 15.69
C PHE A 26 8.15 3.00 15.67
N ARG A 27 8.60 1.76 15.78
CA ARG A 27 7.74 0.57 15.87
C ARG A 27 6.76 0.65 17.05
N GLU A 28 7.27 0.99 18.24
CA GLU A 28 6.43 1.17 19.43
C GLU A 28 5.35 2.23 19.24
N ASN A 29 5.68 3.36 18.60
CA ASN A 29 4.74 4.45 18.37
C ASN A 29 3.63 4.04 17.39
N ILE A 30 3.97 3.32 16.32
CA ILE A 30 2.96 2.78 15.39
C ILE A 30 2.02 1.84 16.13
N GLU A 31 2.55 0.84 16.82
CA GLU A 31 1.74 -0.13 17.54
C GLU A 31 0.84 0.55 18.59
N LYS A 32 1.38 1.48 19.35
CA LYS A 32 0.62 2.22 20.37
C LYS A 32 -0.52 3.03 19.79
N GLU A 33 -0.32 3.65 18.62
CA GLU A 33 -1.28 4.58 18.02
C GLU A 33 -2.36 3.84 17.21
N PHE A 34 -1.98 2.77 16.50
CA PHE A 34 -2.84 2.16 15.49
C PHE A 34 -3.31 0.74 15.82
N SER A 35 -2.70 0.04 16.78
CA SER A 35 -3.19 -1.28 17.22
C SER A 35 -4.40 -1.12 18.14
N SER A 36 -5.58 -1.14 17.56
CA SER A 36 -6.84 -1.12 18.31
C SER A 36 -7.50 -2.50 18.33
N VAL A 37 -8.15 -2.81 19.44
CA VAL A 37 -9.01 -4.00 19.56
C VAL A 37 -10.43 -3.74 19.07
N PHE A 38 -10.81 -2.47 18.90
CA PHE A 38 -12.11 -2.09 18.36
C PHE A 38 -12.06 -2.03 16.85
N LEU A 39 -12.88 -2.86 16.21
CA LEU A 39 -13.05 -2.87 14.75
C LEU A 39 -14.36 -2.20 14.38
N PRO A 40 -14.49 -1.71 13.13
CA PRO A 40 -15.77 -1.30 12.59
C PRO A 40 -16.82 -2.41 12.82
N ASN A 41 -18.03 -2.04 13.23
CA ASN A 41 -19.13 -2.98 13.37
C ASN A 41 -19.34 -3.71 12.02
N ARG A 42 -19.63 -5.03 12.09
CA ARG A 42 -19.86 -5.90 10.92
C ARG A 42 -18.61 -6.41 10.21
N VAL A 43 -17.46 -6.39 10.86
CA VAL A 43 -16.24 -7.07 10.37
C VAL A 43 -15.76 -8.03 11.44
N GLU A 44 -15.72 -9.31 11.09
CA GLU A 44 -15.12 -10.36 11.92
C GLU A 44 -13.61 -10.39 11.69
N HIS A 45 -12.85 -10.62 12.75
CA HIS A 45 -11.40 -10.82 12.69
C HIS A 45 -11.04 -12.21 13.19
N THR A 46 -10.27 -12.94 12.40
CA THR A 46 -9.60 -14.18 12.80
C THR A 46 -8.11 -14.08 12.52
N GLU A 47 -7.30 -14.84 13.25
CA GLU A 47 -5.88 -15.01 13.00
C GLU A 47 -5.68 -16.38 12.36
N GLU A 48 -5.04 -16.43 11.21
CA GLU A 48 -4.77 -17.67 10.46
C GLU A 48 -3.29 -17.76 10.09
N THR A 49 -2.78 -18.98 10.01
CA THR A 49 -1.44 -19.22 9.45
C THR A 49 -1.58 -19.76 8.02
N ILE A 50 -1.22 -18.94 7.04
CA ILE A 50 -1.33 -19.27 5.62
C ILE A 50 0.07 -19.57 5.07
N ASN A 51 0.32 -20.82 4.74
CA ASN A 51 1.61 -21.29 4.21
C ASN A 51 2.81 -20.84 5.07
N GLY A 52 2.65 -20.87 6.41
CA GLY A 52 3.68 -20.50 7.39
C GLY A 52 3.73 -19.02 7.75
N VAL A 53 2.93 -18.17 7.13
CA VAL A 53 2.82 -16.75 7.45
C VAL A 53 1.57 -16.50 8.29
N VAL A 54 1.74 -15.86 9.45
CA VAL A 54 0.60 -15.45 10.29
C VAL A 54 -0.10 -14.27 9.63
N CYS A 55 -1.42 -14.36 9.48
CA CYS A 55 -2.24 -13.35 8.83
C CYS A 55 -3.42 -12.96 9.71
N ASP A 56 -3.81 -11.68 9.66
CA ASP A 56 -5.17 -11.29 10.04
C ASP A 56 -6.11 -11.52 8.87
N VAL A 57 -7.24 -12.15 9.12
CA VAL A 57 -8.33 -12.31 8.14
C VAL A 57 -9.51 -11.48 8.61
N LEU A 58 -9.90 -10.53 7.80
CA LEU A 58 -10.97 -9.56 8.08
C LEU A 58 -12.13 -9.84 7.14
N THR A 59 -13.22 -10.38 7.68
CA THR A 59 -14.39 -10.81 6.90
C THR A 59 -15.57 -9.91 7.23
N PRO A 60 -16.05 -9.06 6.30
CA PRO A 60 -17.27 -8.29 6.51
C PRO A 60 -18.49 -9.21 6.54
N GLU A 61 -19.53 -8.81 7.28
CA GLU A 61 -20.79 -9.55 7.40
C GLU A 61 -21.42 -9.87 6.03
N VAL A 62 -21.30 -8.92 5.11
CA VAL A 62 -21.72 -9.11 3.71
C VAL A 62 -20.50 -8.92 2.82
N TYR A 63 -20.08 -9.98 2.14
CA TYR A 63 -18.94 -9.92 1.23
C TYR A 63 -19.16 -10.73 -0.05
N ALA A 64 -18.47 -10.34 -1.11
CA ALA A 64 -18.42 -11.07 -2.36
C ALA A 64 -17.52 -12.30 -2.20
N SER A 65 -18.07 -13.49 -2.44
CA SER A 65 -17.33 -14.76 -2.33
C SER A 65 -16.45 -15.05 -3.55
N ASP A 66 -16.54 -14.23 -4.59
CA ASP A 66 -15.79 -14.37 -5.84
C ASP A 66 -14.43 -13.67 -5.83
N ARG A 67 -14.06 -13.04 -4.71
CA ARG A 67 -12.79 -12.30 -4.59
C ARG A 67 -12.28 -12.23 -3.16
N VAL A 68 -10.96 -12.06 -3.04
CA VAL A 68 -10.25 -11.82 -1.79
C VAL A 68 -9.20 -10.72 -2.03
N MET A 69 -8.90 -9.93 -1.01
CA MET A 69 -7.81 -8.94 -1.06
C MET A 69 -6.66 -9.37 -0.15
N VAL A 70 -5.43 -9.32 -0.67
CA VAL A 70 -4.20 -9.42 0.15
C VAL A 70 -3.62 -8.03 0.29
N TYR A 71 -3.58 -7.53 1.52
CA TYR A 71 -3.11 -6.18 1.83
C TYR A 71 -1.72 -6.21 2.44
N VAL A 72 -0.76 -5.57 1.79
CA VAL A 72 0.63 -5.42 2.24
C VAL A 72 0.79 -4.07 2.92
N HIS A 73 1.01 -4.07 4.23
CA HIS A 73 1.12 -2.84 5.00
C HIS A 73 2.38 -2.03 4.68
N GLY A 74 2.28 -0.71 4.86
CA GLY A 74 3.39 0.23 4.76
C GLY A 74 4.30 0.22 6.00
N GLY A 75 4.83 1.41 6.37
CA GLY A 75 5.72 1.56 7.53
C GLY A 75 7.19 1.64 7.15
N SER A 76 7.49 2.14 5.95
CA SER A 76 8.86 2.39 5.46
C SER A 76 9.76 1.15 5.43
N PHE A 77 9.19 -0.06 5.26
CA PHE A 77 9.84 -1.38 5.34
C PHE A 77 10.35 -1.78 6.72
N ILE A 78 10.39 -0.87 7.70
CA ILE A 78 11.06 -1.03 8.99
C ILE A 78 10.12 -1.04 10.18
N GLY A 79 8.84 -0.77 9.98
CA GLY A 79 7.83 -0.71 11.03
C GLY A 79 6.45 -1.12 10.54
N GLY A 80 5.47 -1.09 11.43
CA GLY A 80 4.12 -1.59 11.17
C GLY A 80 3.99 -3.09 11.40
N SER A 81 2.75 -3.53 11.45
CA SER A 81 2.37 -4.93 11.59
C SER A 81 0.94 -5.14 11.08
N ARG A 82 0.52 -6.38 10.89
CA ARG A 82 -0.90 -6.69 10.62
C ARG A 82 -1.84 -6.08 11.69
N LYS A 83 -1.38 -5.96 12.94
CA LYS A 83 -2.18 -5.42 14.05
C LYS A 83 -2.41 -3.93 13.92
N SER A 84 -1.38 -3.15 13.59
CA SER A 84 -1.47 -1.70 13.42
C SER A 84 -2.23 -1.30 12.14
N TRP A 85 -2.31 -2.16 11.13
CA TRP A 85 -3.12 -1.92 9.92
C TRP A 85 -4.54 -2.51 10.00
N ARG A 86 -4.85 -3.29 11.02
CA ARG A 86 -6.12 -4.02 11.17
C ARG A 86 -7.35 -3.13 11.05
N VAL A 87 -7.38 -1.99 11.75
CA VAL A 87 -8.54 -1.08 11.75
C VAL A 87 -8.77 -0.50 10.37
N PHE A 88 -7.73 0.01 9.72
CA PHE A 88 -7.82 0.53 8.35
C PHE A 88 -8.29 -0.56 7.37
N CYS A 89 -7.69 -1.75 7.43
CA CYS A 89 -8.10 -2.86 6.57
C CYS A 89 -9.53 -3.33 6.86
N ALA A 90 -10.01 -3.23 8.12
CA ALA A 90 -11.40 -3.54 8.45
C ALA A 90 -12.37 -2.51 7.86
N SER A 91 -12.06 -1.21 7.92
CA SER A 91 -12.83 -0.16 7.23
C SER A 91 -12.88 -0.42 5.71
N LEU A 92 -11.74 -0.74 5.11
CA LEU A 92 -11.67 -1.06 3.68
C LEU A 92 -12.44 -2.35 3.33
N ALA A 93 -12.37 -3.39 4.17
CA ALA A 93 -13.11 -4.64 3.99
C ALA A 93 -14.62 -4.38 3.99
N HIS A 94 -15.09 -3.59 4.96
CA HIS A 94 -16.50 -3.18 5.04
C HIS A 94 -16.93 -2.36 3.81
N ALA A 95 -16.19 -1.31 3.46
CA ALA A 95 -16.52 -0.44 2.34
C ALA A 95 -16.54 -1.18 0.99
N SER A 96 -15.61 -2.12 0.78
CA SER A 96 -15.48 -2.88 -0.46
C SER A 96 -16.30 -4.17 -0.52
N SER A 97 -16.92 -4.58 0.60
CA SER A 97 -17.56 -5.89 0.76
C SER A 97 -16.61 -7.03 0.31
N THR A 98 -15.34 -6.97 0.71
CA THR A 98 -14.30 -7.91 0.29
C THR A 98 -13.55 -8.42 1.52
N LYS A 99 -13.37 -9.75 1.61
CA LYS A 99 -12.50 -10.35 2.62
C LYS A 99 -11.07 -9.86 2.41
N ILE A 100 -10.41 -9.37 3.49
CA ILE A 100 -9.03 -8.89 3.43
C ILE A 100 -8.13 -9.77 4.29
N ILE A 101 -7.01 -10.18 3.72
CA ILE A 101 -5.93 -10.92 4.38
C ILE A 101 -4.75 -9.97 4.53
N VAL A 102 -4.29 -9.76 5.77
CA VAL A 102 -3.15 -8.90 6.10
C VAL A 102 -2.02 -9.78 6.66
N PRO A 103 -1.00 -10.12 5.86
CA PRO A 103 0.12 -10.94 6.33
C PRO A 103 1.03 -10.18 7.29
N GLU A 104 1.57 -10.87 8.29
CA GLU A 104 2.71 -10.42 9.08
C GLU A 104 3.97 -10.57 8.22
N ILE A 105 4.52 -9.48 7.76
CA ILE A 105 5.73 -9.49 6.93
C ILE A 105 6.97 -9.22 7.75
N ARG A 106 8.07 -9.86 7.40
CA ARG A 106 9.38 -9.60 8.00
C ARG A 106 9.91 -8.22 7.64
N LEU A 107 10.43 -7.50 8.62
CA LEU A 107 10.85 -6.11 8.50
C LEU A 107 12.37 -5.96 8.41
N ALA A 108 12.81 -4.96 7.65
CA ALA A 108 14.18 -4.47 7.66
C ALA A 108 14.46 -3.68 8.96
N PRO A 109 15.71 -3.51 9.36
CA PRO A 109 16.92 -4.04 8.74
C PRO A 109 17.22 -5.51 9.09
N GLU A 110 16.49 -6.12 10.04
CA GLU A 110 16.74 -7.49 10.48
C GLU A 110 16.50 -8.50 9.33
N HIS A 111 15.53 -8.19 8.47
CA HIS A 111 15.17 -9.00 7.31
C HIS A 111 15.04 -8.09 6.07
N PRO A 112 16.15 -7.75 5.41
CA PRO A 112 16.12 -6.88 4.23
C PRO A 112 15.46 -7.58 3.03
N PHE A 113 15.32 -6.83 1.93
CA PHE A 113 14.85 -7.39 0.65
C PHE A 113 15.62 -8.68 0.29
N PRO A 114 14.92 -9.76 -0.13
CA PRO A 114 13.50 -9.82 -0.49
C PRO A 114 12.57 -10.40 0.59
N ALA A 115 12.93 -10.41 1.87
CA ALA A 115 12.23 -11.16 2.92
C ALA A 115 10.71 -10.88 2.96
N ALA A 116 10.30 -9.61 3.01
CA ALA A 116 8.87 -9.24 3.03
C ALA A 116 8.14 -9.69 1.74
N LEU A 117 8.80 -9.58 0.59
CA LEU A 117 8.26 -10.05 -0.69
C LEU A 117 8.05 -11.57 -0.68
N ASP A 118 8.98 -12.32 -0.10
CA ASP A 118 8.88 -13.78 -0.03
C ASP A 118 7.74 -14.21 0.90
N ASP A 119 7.50 -13.49 2.01
CA ASP A 119 6.36 -13.74 2.90
C ASP A 119 5.02 -13.58 2.15
N VAL A 120 4.85 -12.49 1.41
CA VAL A 120 3.63 -12.26 0.63
C VAL A 120 3.47 -13.27 -0.50
N LYS A 121 4.57 -13.70 -1.16
CA LYS A 121 4.54 -14.79 -2.16
C LYS A 121 4.04 -16.12 -1.57
N LEU A 122 4.41 -16.45 -0.32
CA LEU A 122 3.92 -17.64 0.35
C LEU A 122 2.41 -17.61 0.53
N VAL A 123 1.85 -16.46 0.93
CA VAL A 123 0.40 -16.26 1.07
C VAL A 123 -0.30 -16.40 -0.27
N ILE A 124 0.16 -15.69 -1.30
CA ILE A 124 -0.43 -15.78 -2.65
C ILE A 124 -0.36 -17.21 -3.20
N LYS A 125 0.75 -17.92 -2.97
CA LYS A 125 0.89 -19.31 -3.41
C LYS A 125 -0.15 -20.25 -2.80
N ALA A 126 -0.61 -19.98 -1.58
CA ALA A 126 -1.68 -20.75 -0.95
C ALA A 126 -3.08 -20.38 -1.47
N LEU A 127 -3.27 -19.12 -1.86
CA LEU A 127 -4.59 -18.59 -2.25
C LEU A 127 -4.93 -18.84 -3.73
N TYR A 128 -3.99 -18.59 -4.66
CA TYR A 128 -4.31 -18.55 -6.09
C TYR A 128 -4.91 -19.84 -6.67
N PRO A 129 -4.68 -21.07 -6.13
CA PRO A 129 -5.33 -22.26 -6.64
C PRO A 129 -6.83 -22.31 -6.34
N ASN A 130 -7.27 -21.68 -5.25
CA ASN A 130 -8.62 -21.78 -4.72
C ASN A 130 -9.44 -20.51 -4.89
N GLU A 131 -8.80 -19.35 -4.95
CA GLU A 131 -9.46 -18.05 -5.08
C GLU A 131 -9.61 -17.69 -6.57
N PRO A 132 -10.82 -17.31 -7.01
CA PRO A 132 -11.06 -16.99 -8.42
C PRO A 132 -10.41 -15.66 -8.81
N ASN A 133 -10.49 -14.65 -7.93
CA ASN A 133 -9.97 -13.30 -8.15
C ASN A 133 -9.25 -12.78 -6.91
N ILE A 134 -8.00 -12.36 -7.06
CA ILE A 134 -7.21 -11.79 -5.97
C ILE A 134 -6.94 -10.31 -6.27
N ILE A 135 -7.30 -9.44 -5.33
CA ILE A 135 -6.84 -8.04 -5.33
C ILE A 135 -5.57 -7.98 -4.49
N VAL A 136 -4.51 -7.42 -5.05
CA VAL A 136 -3.29 -7.14 -4.29
C VAL A 136 -3.29 -5.66 -3.93
N ALA A 137 -3.22 -5.36 -2.64
CA ALA A 137 -3.27 -3.99 -2.16
C ALA A 137 -2.08 -3.65 -1.28
N GLY A 138 -1.78 -2.37 -1.15
CA GLY A 138 -0.77 -1.89 -0.22
C GLY A 138 -0.65 -0.38 -0.20
N ASP A 139 0.03 0.12 0.83
CA ASP A 139 0.28 1.54 1.03
C ASP A 139 1.78 1.85 1.14
N ALA A 140 2.17 3.05 0.76
CA ALA A 140 3.55 3.55 0.88
C ALA A 140 4.59 2.50 0.41
N SER A 141 5.46 2.01 1.32
CA SER A 141 6.43 0.94 1.04
C SER A 141 5.77 -0.43 0.76
N GLY A 142 4.62 -0.72 1.36
CA GLY A 142 3.84 -1.92 1.09
C GLY A 142 3.30 -1.95 -0.34
N ALA A 143 3.00 -0.79 -0.92
CA ALA A 143 2.59 -0.66 -2.32
C ALA A 143 3.72 -1.11 -3.28
N SER A 144 4.97 -0.81 -2.95
CA SER A 144 6.13 -1.28 -3.74
C SER A 144 6.30 -2.79 -3.65
N ILE A 145 6.09 -3.37 -2.45
CA ILE A 145 6.12 -4.83 -2.27
C ILE A 145 4.97 -5.48 -3.06
N ALA A 146 3.78 -4.89 -3.05
CA ALA A 146 2.62 -5.37 -3.81
C ALA A 146 2.89 -5.39 -5.32
N LEU A 147 3.48 -4.32 -5.88
CA LEU A 147 3.88 -4.25 -7.28
C LEU A 147 4.99 -5.27 -7.61
N SER A 148 5.99 -5.39 -6.72
CA SER A 148 7.08 -6.36 -6.84
C SER A 148 6.56 -7.80 -6.82
N LEU A 149 5.56 -8.08 -5.98
CA LEU A 149 4.88 -9.37 -5.95
C LEU A 149 4.29 -9.69 -7.32
N VAL A 150 3.44 -8.82 -7.87
CA VAL A 150 2.78 -9.07 -9.17
C VAL A 150 3.80 -9.22 -10.29
N LEU A 151 4.85 -8.39 -10.31
CA LEU A 151 5.96 -8.51 -11.25
C LEU A 151 6.66 -9.88 -11.19
N SER A 152 6.79 -10.45 -9.99
CA SER A 152 7.46 -11.74 -9.75
C SER A 152 6.61 -12.96 -10.08
N LEU A 153 5.30 -12.81 -10.26
CA LEU A 153 4.40 -13.93 -10.51
C LEU A 153 4.57 -14.46 -11.95
N LYS A 154 4.50 -15.79 -12.07
CA LYS A 154 4.33 -16.44 -13.38
C LYS A 154 2.93 -16.16 -13.92
N GLU A 155 2.78 -16.22 -15.23
CA GLU A 155 1.54 -15.91 -15.96
C GLU A 155 0.29 -16.57 -15.32
N ALA A 156 0.31 -17.87 -15.05
CA ALA A 156 -0.83 -18.59 -14.46
C ALA A 156 -1.28 -18.03 -13.10
N ALA A 157 -0.35 -17.56 -12.26
CA ALA A 157 -0.67 -16.92 -10.98
C ALA A 157 -1.04 -15.45 -11.19
N ARG A 158 -0.38 -14.76 -12.12
CA ARG A 158 -0.68 -13.36 -12.46
C ARG A 158 -2.11 -13.21 -12.99
N ASN A 159 -2.58 -14.14 -13.81
CA ASN A 159 -3.95 -14.17 -14.34
C ASN A 159 -5.05 -14.33 -13.26
N LYS A 160 -4.67 -14.66 -12.01
CA LYS A 160 -5.58 -14.65 -10.85
C LYS A 160 -5.62 -13.31 -10.13
N ILE A 161 -4.71 -12.40 -10.45
CA ILE A 161 -4.71 -11.06 -9.88
C ILE A 161 -5.73 -10.22 -10.65
N TYR A 162 -6.86 -9.98 -9.98
CA TYR A 162 -7.99 -9.24 -10.52
C TYR A 162 -7.72 -7.74 -10.64
N GLY A 163 -6.90 -7.20 -9.70
CA GLY A 163 -6.51 -5.80 -9.71
C GLY A 163 -5.47 -5.48 -8.65
N ILE A 164 -4.86 -4.31 -8.79
CA ILE A 164 -3.89 -3.76 -7.85
C ILE A 164 -4.45 -2.47 -7.26
N LEU A 165 -4.49 -2.36 -5.93
CA LEU A 165 -4.94 -1.18 -5.20
C LEU A 165 -3.79 -0.58 -4.40
N LEU A 166 -3.43 0.66 -4.69
CA LEU A 166 -2.29 1.34 -4.09
C LEU A 166 -2.73 2.63 -3.40
N PHE A 167 -2.30 2.81 -2.14
CA PHE A 167 -2.49 4.05 -1.40
C PHE A 167 -1.15 4.74 -1.23
N SER A 168 -1.05 6.01 -1.69
CA SER A 168 0.15 6.84 -1.53
C SER A 168 1.47 6.09 -1.83
N PRO A 169 1.61 5.42 -2.99
CA PRO A 169 2.70 4.48 -3.24
C PRO A 169 4.06 5.18 -3.30
N TRP A 170 5.07 4.62 -2.63
CA TRP A 170 6.46 5.05 -2.75
C TRP A 170 7.16 4.14 -3.77
N LEU A 171 7.59 4.69 -4.90
CA LEU A 171 7.95 3.93 -6.10
C LEU A 171 9.41 4.05 -6.52
N ASP A 172 10.16 5.02 -6.00
CA ASP A 172 11.57 5.25 -6.34
C ASP A 172 12.42 5.39 -5.06
N PHE A 173 13.30 4.42 -4.83
CA PHE A 173 14.23 4.38 -3.69
C PHE A 173 15.65 4.76 -4.10
N SER A 174 15.88 5.05 -5.37
CA SER A 174 17.20 5.39 -5.90
C SER A 174 17.69 6.73 -5.38
N ALA A 175 18.99 6.94 -5.43
CA ALA A 175 19.60 8.23 -5.12
C ALA A 175 19.19 9.33 -6.12
N GLU A 176 18.72 8.94 -7.31
CA GLU A 176 18.30 9.83 -8.39
C GLU A 176 16.83 10.26 -8.28
N ALA A 177 16.09 9.76 -7.29
CA ALA A 177 14.69 10.14 -7.09
C ALA A 177 14.54 11.66 -6.94
N PRO A 178 13.61 12.31 -7.68
CA PRO A 178 13.47 13.78 -7.69
C PRO A 178 13.26 14.38 -6.32
N ILE A 179 12.67 13.65 -5.38
CA ILE A 179 12.42 14.09 -4.00
C ILE A 179 13.72 14.44 -3.25
N TYR A 180 14.86 13.88 -3.63
CA TYR A 180 16.16 14.16 -2.99
C TYR A 180 16.87 15.40 -3.55
N HIS A 181 16.45 15.89 -4.72
CA HIS A 181 17.13 16.95 -5.46
C HIS A 181 16.35 18.27 -5.50
N ASP A 182 15.02 18.23 -5.38
CA ASP A 182 14.17 19.43 -5.38
C ASP A 182 13.93 19.96 -3.96
N LYS A 183 14.73 20.96 -3.55
CA LYS A 183 14.61 21.62 -2.25
C LYS A 183 13.31 22.43 -2.05
N LYS A 184 12.53 22.62 -3.10
CA LYS A 184 11.23 23.33 -3.03
C LYS A 184 10.10 22.39 -2.61
N LEU A 185 10.28 21.08 -2.78
CA LEU A 185 9.31 20.09 -2.33
C LEU A 185 9.22 20.13 -0.80
N LYS A 186 7.99 20.28 -0.31
CA LYS A 186 7.68 20.26 1.11
C LYS A 186 6.51 19.36 1.34
N ASP A 187 6.62 18.51 2.34
CA ASP A 187 5.57 17.60 2.79
C ASP A 187 5.35 17.80 4.29
N GLU A 188 4.11 17.65 4.75
CA GLU A 188 3.78 17.80 6.17
C GLU A 188 4.22 16.58 7.00
N LEU A 189 4.48 15.46 6.33
CA LEU A 189 4.75 14.15 6.94
C LEU A 189 6.07 13.54 6.45
N LEU A 190 6.27 13.46 5.13
CA LEU A 190 7.41 12.78 4.54
C LEU A 190 8.68 13.61 4.61
N SER A 191 9.81 12.95 4.90
CA SER A 191 11.15 13.54 4.89
C SER A 191 12.03 12.77 3.89
N PRO A 192 12.58 13.44 2.86
CA PRO A 192 13.50 12.79 1.92
C PRO A 192 14.68 12.09 2.61
N ASP A 193 15.26 12.70 3.65
CA ASP A 193 16.39 12.08 4.38
C ASP A 193 15.98 10.81 5.12
N ALA A 194 14.77 10.78 5.69
CA ALA A 194 14.24 9.57 6.33
C ALA A 194 13.96 8.49 5.29
N MET A 195 13.36 8.84 4.15
CA MET A 195 13.09 7.92 3.06
C MET A 195 14.38 7.29 2.51
N ARG A 196 15.42 8.11 2.28
CA ARG A 196 16.76 7.61 1.88
C ARG A 196 17.34 6.64 2.91
N ARG A 197 17.24 6.98 4.20
CA ARG A 197 17.73 6.14 5.28
C ARG A 197 17.03 4.78 5.31
N THR A 198 15.72 4.75 5.17
CA THR A 198 14.95 3.50 5.20
C THR A 198 15.14 2.66 3.94
N GLY A 199 15.28 3.27 2.77
CA GLY A 199 15.66 2.57 1.54
C GLY A 199 16.98 1.83 1.67
N ASN A 200 18.00 2.47 2.27
CA ASN A 200 19.30 1.85 2.54
C ASN A 200 19.26 0.77 3.64
N MET A 201 18.22 0.74 4.50
CA MET A 201 17.99 -0.34 5.44
C MET A 201 17.28 -1.53 4.77
N TYR A 202 16.42 -1.24 3.77
CA TYR A 202 15.66 -2.25 3.06
C TYR A 202 16.53 -3.08 2.13
N THR A 203 17.54 -2.46 1.48
CA THR A 203 18.42 -3.17 0.56
C THR A 203 19.76 -2.47 0.39
N TYR A 204 20.70 -3.11 -0.28
CA TYR A 204 21.99 -2.52 -0.65
C TYR A 204 21.80 -1.38 -1.69
N THR A 205 22.65 -0.35 -1.60
CA THR A 205 22.60 0.81 -2.51
C THR A 205 22.66 0.42 -4.00
N SER A 206 23.44 -0.62 -4.35
CA SER A 206 23.54 -1.13 -5.72
C SER A 206 22.25 -1.76 -6.25
N ASN A 207 21.29 -2.04 -5.37
CA ASN A 207 20.02 -2.69 -5.70
C ASN A 207 18.83 -1.72 -5.70
N LEU A 208 19.05 -0.45 -5.40
CA LEU A 208 17.96 0.55 -5.29
C LEU A 208 17.26 0.85 -6.62
N THR A 209 17.90 0.57 -7.77
CA THR A 209 17.31 0.70 -9.11
C THR A 209 16.73 -0.61 -9.66
N ASN A 210 16.72 -1.67 -8.85
CA ASN A 210 16.08 -2.93 -9.23
C ASN A 210 14.56 -2.74 -9.33
N PRO A 211 13.88 -3.13 -10.44
CA PRO A 211 12.42 -3.02 -10.57
C PRO A 211 11.60 -3.69 -9.46
N HIS A 212 12.14 -4.73 -8.82
CA HIS A 212 11.53 -5.36 -7.66
C HIS A 212 11.72 -4.60 -6.35
N VAL A 213 12.57 -3.59 -6.32
CA VAL A 213 12.77 -2.68 -5.19
C VAL A 213 12.09 -1.35 -5.48
N SER A 214 12.45 -0.74 -6.61
CA SER A 214 11.88 0.52 -7.09
C SER A 214 11.03 0.30 -8.34
N PRO A 215 9.71 0.18 -8.21
CA PRO A 215 8.80 -0.03 -9.35
C PRO A 215 8.91 1.02 -10.45
N GLN A 216 9.43 2.19 -10.13
CA GLN A 216 9.71 3.25 -11.12
C GLN A 216 10.67 2.82 -12.23
N TYR A 217 11.51 1.79 -12.00
CA TYR A 217 12.47 1.22 -12.95
C TYR A 217 11.94 0.02 -13.74
N MET A 218 10.65 -0.31 -13.62
CA MET A 218 10.01 -1.29 -14.48
C MET A 218 10.06 -0.80 -15.94
N LEU A 219 10.21 -1.74 -16.85
CA LEU A 219 10.15 -1.48 -18.29
C LEU A 219 8.77 -1.88 -18.84
N PRO A 220 8.28 -1.28 -19.94
CA PRO A 220 6.97 -1.62 -20.52
C PRO A 220 6.76 -3.11 -20.78
N ASN A 221 7.78 -3.81 -21.26
CA ASN A 221 7.72 -5.26 -21.52
C ASN A 221 7.59 -6.12 -20.24
N MET A 222 7.97 -5.60 -19.08
CA MET A 222 7.78 -6.29 -17.79
C MET A 222 6.32 -6.23 -17.32
N LEU A 223 5.55 -5.31 -17.87
CA LEU A 223 4.14 -5.07 -17.52
C LEU A 223 3.16 -5.82 -18.43
N GLU A 224 3.65 -6.66 -19.32
CA GLU A 224 2.77 -7.50 -20.16
C GLU A 224 1.91 -8.42 -19.28
N GLY A 225 0.58 -8.40 -19.51
CA GLY A 225 -0.39 -9.14 -18.69
C GLY A 225 -0.51 -8.61 -17.24
N PHE A 226 -0.09 -7.37 -16.99
CA PHE A 226 -0.30 -6.73 -15.68
C PHE A 226 -1.78 -6.41 -15.46
N PRO A 227 -2.32 -6.64 -14.25
CA PRO A 227 -3.72 -6.31 -13.96
C PRO A 227 -3.93 -4.80 -13.88
N ASN A 228 -5.19 -4.37 -13.94
CA ASN A 228 -5.57 -2.97 -13.79
C ASN A 228 -5.15 -2.42 -12.43
N VAL A 229 -4.73 -1.16 -12.41
CA VAL A 229 -4.18 -0.50 -11.21
C VAL A 229 -5.08 0.66 -10.78
N TYR A 230 -5.49 0.67 -9.52
CA TYR A 230 -6.11 1.83 -8.89
C TYR A 230 -5.14 2.44 -7.90
N ILE A 231 -4.88 3.73 -8.03
CA ILE A 231 -3.96 4.49 -7.16
C ILE A 231 -4.75 5.63 -6.52
N GLN A 232 -4.70 5.72 -5.18
CA GLN A 232 -5.28 6.85 -4.45
C GLN A 232 -4.22 7.54 -3.60
N MET A 233 -4.15 8.86 -3.68
CA MET A 233 -3.16 9.64 -2.93
C MET A 233 -3.60 11.08 -2.70
N GLY A 234 -2.90 11.77 -1.79
CA GLY A 234 -3.10 13.18 -1.53
C GLY A 234 -2.34 14.08 -2.51
N GLU A 235 -2.93 15.21 -2.86
CA GLU A 235 -2.31 16.20 -3.74
C GLU A 235 -1.01 16.80 -3.16
N LYS A 236 -0.92 16.89 -1.82
CA LYS A 236 0.21 17.54 -1.14
C LYS A 236 1.41 16.62 -0.88
N GLU A 237 1.38 15.39 -1.41
CA GLU A 237 2.48 14.43 -1.24
C GLU A 237 3.67 14.75 -2.13
N ILE A 238 4.90 14.75 -1.59
CA ILE A 238 6.12 14.98 -2.39
C ILE A 238 6.35 13.89 -3.43
N ILE A 239 5.79 12.69 -3.24
CA ILE A 239 5.91 11.55 -4.14
C ILE A 239 4.90 11.55 -5.31
N ILE A 240 4.04 12.59 -5.43
CA ILE A 240 3.00 12.66 -6.45
C ILE A 240 3.55 12.62 -7.87
N ASN A 241 4.70 13.25 -8.11
CA ASN A 241 5.32 13.27 -9.44
C ASN A 241 5.89 11.90 -9.85
N GLU A 242 6.39 11.12 -8.88
CA GLU A 242 6.80 9.72 -9.10
C GLU A 242 5.61 8.86 -9.50
N THR A 243 4.49 9.03 -8.80
CA THR A 243 3.24 8.32 -9.13
C THR A 243 2.72 8.68 -10.52
N LYS A 244 2.70 9.97 -10.89
CA LYS A 244 2.32 10.40 -12.26
C LYS A 244 3.24 9.79 -13.31
N LYS A 245 4.54 9.71 -13.06
CA LYS A 245 5.52 9.08 -13.93
C LYS A 245 5.26 7.58 -14.09
N PHE A 246 4.91 6.90 -12.99
CA PHE A 246 4.52 5.50 -13.03
C PHE A 246 3.22 5.30 -13.84
N CYS A 247 2.23 6.18 -13.73
CA CYS A 247 1.04 6.16 -14.58
C CYS A 247 1.37 6.32 -16.08
N MET A 248 2.36 7.14 -16.43
CA MET A 248 2.84 7.24 -17.82
C MET A 248 3.47 5.92 -18.29
N LEU A 249 4.20 5.23 -17.42
CA LEU A 249 4.73 3.90 -17.72
C LEU A 249 3.59 2.88 -17.92
N LEU A 250 2.59 2.82 -17.05
CA LEU A 250 1.41 1.96 -17.21
C LEU A 250 0.71 2.22 -18.55
N ARG A 251 0.50 3.50 -18.89
CA ARG A 251 -0.10 3.91 -20.18
C ARG A 251 0.73 3.43 -21.37
N SER A 252 2.06 3.57 -21.32
CA SER A 252 2.96 3.12 -22.40
C SER A 252 2.98 1.59 -22.57
N ALA A 253 2.67 0.85 -21.52
CA ALA A 253 2.54 -0.61 -21.50
C ALA A 253 1.09 -1.08 -21.75
N HIS A 254 0.16 -0.19 -22.06
CA HIS A 254 -1.26 -0.48 -22.26
C HIS A 254 -1.94 -1.14 -21.03
N VAL A 255 -1.43 -0.87 -19.82
CA VAL A 255 -2.04 -1.32 -18.56
C VAL A 255 -3.05 -0.27 -18.10
N PRO A 256 -4.35 -0.60 -18.00
CA PRO A 256 -5.36 0.35 -17.54
C PRO A 256 -5.10 0.79 -16.09
N TYR A 257 -5.34 2.06 -15.80
CA TYR A 257 -5.20 2.59 -14.46
C TYR A 257 -6.23 3.68 -14.14
N THR A 258 -6.48 3.86 -12.86
CA THR A 258 -7.17 5.02 -12.28
C THR A 258 -6.24 5.68 -11.30
N LEU A 259 -5.99 6.98 -11.46
CA LEU A 259 -5.26 7.83 -10.51
C LEU A 259 -6.25 8.78 -9.83
N ASP A 260 -6.54 8.54 -8.56
CA ASP A 260 -7.46 9.29 -7.73
C ASP A 260 -6.69 10.22 -6.78
N ILE A 261 -6.60 11.50 -7.14
CA ILE A 261 -5.88 12.52 -6.37
C ILE A 261 -6.87 13.31 -5.51
N TRP A 262 -6.64 13.36 -4.21
CA TRP A 262 -7.48 14.09 -3.26
C TRP A 262 -6.91 15.47 -2.96
N PRO A 263 -7.67 16.54 -3.30
CA PRO A 263 -7.22 17.91 -3.11
C PRO A 263 -6.86 18.21 -1.64
N ASP A 264 -5.78 18.95 -1.45
CA ASP A 264 -5.26 19.36 -0.13
C ASP A 264 -4.90 18.24 0.85
N MET A 265 -5.03 16.97 0.49
CA MET A 265 -4.71 15.85 1.37
C MET A 265 -3.20 15.55 1.40
N MET A 266 -2.77 15.09 2.58
CA MET A 266 -1.41 14.68 2.91
C MET A 266 -1.22 13.17 2.72
N HIS A 267 0.03 12.71 2.87
CA HIS A 267 0.40 11.30 2.79
C HIS A 267 -0.41 10.42 3.76
N MET A 268 -0.95 9.32 3.25
CA MET A 268 -1.73 8.35 4.01
C MET A 268 -2.92 8.96 4.79
N PHE A 269 -3.54 10.00 4.24
CA PHE A 269 -4.68 10.68 4.88
C PHE A 269 -5.83 9.72 5.19
N GLN A 270 -5.98 8.63 4.45
CA GLN A 270 -7.00 7.60 4.65
C GLN A 270 -6.98 6.99 6.07
N PHE A 271 -5.82 7.02 6.77
CA PHE A 271 -5.70 6.54 8.14
C PHE A 271 -6.23 7.55 9.20
N ALA A 272 -6.82 8.64 8.76
CA ALA A 272 -7.31 9.72 9.63
C ALA A 272 -8.84 9.82 9.67
N GLU A 273 -9.58 8.72 9.44
CA GLU A 273 -11.06 8.69 9.39
C GLU A 273 -11.73 9.33 10.61
N GLU A 274 -11.12 9.19 11.80
CA GLU A 274 -11.66 9.80 13.03
C GLU A 274 -11.62 11.34 13.02
N PHE A 275 -10.79 11.94 12.15
CA PHE A 275 -10.54 13.38 12.12
C PHE A 275 -10.99 14.05 10.84
N LEU A 276 -10.96 13.35 9.72
CA LEU A 276 -11.19 13.89 8.39
C LEU A 276 -12.31 13.13 7.68
N GLU A 277 -13.34 13.85 7.28
CA GLU A 277 -14.43 13.33 6.45
C GLU A 277 -13.91 12.82 5.11
N ASP A 278 -12.95 13.54 4.51
CA ASP A 278 -12.31 13.14 3.24
C ASP A 278 -11.66 11.75 3.33
N SER A 279 -11.12 11.36 4.49
CA SER A 279 -10.54 10.04 4.70
C SER A 279 -11.60 8.94 4.57
N HIS A 280 -12.75 9.15 5.18
CA HIS A 280 -13.88 8.22 5.11
C HIS A 280 -14.44 8.14 3.68
N LEU A 281 -14.68 9.28 3.05
CA LEU A 281 -15.16 9.36 1.67
C LEU A 281 -14.18 8.69 0.67
N ALA A 282 -12.88 8.80 0.92
CA ALA A 282 -11.84 8.18 0.10
C ALA A 282 -11.91 6.64 0.15
N ILE A 283 -12.10 6.08 1.35
CA ILE A 283 -12.26 4.62 1.52
C ILE A 283 -13.56 4.16 0.88
N ASP A 284 -14.66 4.89 1.06
CA ASP A 284 -15.95 4.59 0.43
C ASP A 284 -15.86 4.63 -1.09
N LYS A 285 -15.14 5.59 -1.67
CA LYS A 285 -14.91 5.69 -3.12
C LYS A 285 -14.18 4.46 -3.65
N VAL A 286 -13.13 4.00 -2.96
CA VAL A 286 -12.43 2.75 -3.30
C VAL A 286 -13.36 1.56 -3.15
N GLY A 287 -14.12 1.49 -2.07
CA GLY A 287 -15.10 0.43 -1.85
C GLY A 287 -16.14 0.34 -2.96
N LYS A 288 -16.67 1.48 -3.39
CA LYS A 288 -17.59 1.58 -4.53
C LYS A 288 -16.94 1.12 -5.83
N PHE A 289 -15.70 1.58 -6.11
CA PHE A 289 -14.96 1.16 -7.31
C PHE A 289 -14.83 -0.37 -7.38
N ILE A 290 -14.48 -1.03 -6.27
CA ILE A 290 -14.34 -2.48 -6.21
C ILE A 290 -15.70 -3.18 -6.41
N LYS A 291 -16.75 -2.71 -5.74
CA LYS A 291 -18.12 -3.27 -5.87
C LYS A 291 -18.68 -3.13 -7.27
N ASP A 292 -18.36 -2.04 -7.96
CA ASP A 292 -18.79 -1.76 -9.34
C ASP A 292 -17.93 -2.48 -10.39
N ASN A 293 -17.09 -3.44 -9.99
CA ASN A 293 -16.15 -4.17 -10.84
C ASN A 293 -15.21 -3.23 -11.63
N GLY A 294 -14.72 -2.20 -10.96
CA GLY A 294 -13.90 -1.15 -11.59
C GLY A 294 -12.62 -1.67 -12.25
N PHE A 295 -12.06 -2.78 -11.76
CA PHE A 295 -10.89 -3.42 -12.38
C PHE A 295 -11.17 -4.11 -13.73
N ASN A 296 -12.45 -4.27 -14.13
CA ASN A 296 -12.81 -4.82 -15.44
C ASN A 296 -12.93 -3.75 -16.54
N ARG A 297 -12.62 -2.50 -16.23
CA ARG A 297 -12.77 -1.37 -17.16
C ARG A 297 -11.43 -1.09 -17.84
N ASP A 298 -11.41 -1.03 -19.18
CA ASP A 298 -10.27 -0.56 -19.95
C ASP A 298 -10.23 0.98 -19.93
N VAL A 299 -9.85 1.56 -18.80
CA VAL A 299 -9.89 3.01 -18.58
C VAL A 299 -8.53 3.53 -18.12
N PHE A 300 -8.08 4.61 -18.76
CA PHE A 300 -6.98 5.46 -18.28
C PHE A 300 -7.61 6.75 -17.74
N ALA A 301 -7.89 6.82 -16.45
CA ALA A 301 -8.53 7.96 -15.82
C ALA A 301 -7.62 8.62 -14.80
N GLU A 302 -7.52 9.96 -14.89
CA GLU A 302 -6.90 10.82 -13.88
C GLU A 302 -8.02 11.65 -13.25
N GLY A 303 -8.22 11.51 -11.93
CA GLY A 303 -9.25 12.21 -11.16
C GLY A 303 -8.75 13.48 -10.48
#